data_46c060a86891d7c2718f4bd684f39da0
#
_entry.id   46c060a86891d7c2718f4bd684f39da0
#
_cell.length_a   1.000
_cell.length_b   1.000
_cell.length_c   1.000
_cell.angle_alpha   90.00
_cell.angle_beta   90.00
_cell.angle_gamma   90.00
#
_symmetry.space_group_name_H-M   'P 1'
#
loop_
_entity.id
_entity.type
_entity.pdbx_description
1 polymer ?
#
loop_
_entity_poly.entity_id
_entity_poly.type
_entity_poly.pdbx_seq_one_letter_code
_entity_poly.pdbx_strand_id
1 'polypeptide(L)'
;MFVCHGNICRSPMAEFVMKSLAQKNGAELHIESSATSREEIGNGIYPPAAQILSMHGIGSKGHRARQFTVADYNDFDMVIVMEDYNRRNLMRLIGCDCENKVWKLLDFVAEEPHSCNGADISDPWYHGDFDKTYEEIELGCKGLLKYLGY
;
A
#
# COMPACT_ATOMS: atom_id res chain seq x y z
N MET A 1 5.40 -5.18 -1.00
CA MET A 1 4.18 -5.21 -1.83
C MET A 1 3.05 -4.51 -1.10
N PHE A 2 2.47 -3.46 -1.69
CA PHE A 2 1.28 -2.80 -1.14
C PHE A 2 0.01 -3.34 -1.77
N VAL A 3 -1.05 -3.56 -0.98
CA VAL A 3 -2.28 -4.20 -1.45
C VAL A 3 -3.52 -3.44 -0.96
N CYS A 4 -4.44 -3.16 -1.87
CA CYS A 4 -5.78 -2.67 -1.55
C CYS A 4 -6.85 -3.43 -2.35
N HIS A 5 -8.08 -2.95 -2.39
CA HIS A 5 -9.16 -3.63 -3.10
C HIS A 5 -8.97 -3.62 -4.62
N GLY A 6 -8.82 -2.43 -5.23
CA GLY A 6 -8.83 -2.26 -6.69
C GLY A 6 -7.47 -1.97 -7.33
N ASN A 7 -6.46 -1.60 -6.55
CA ASN A 7 -5.14 -1.17 -7.05
C ASN A 7 -5.18 0.05 -7.98
N ILE A 8 -6.10 0.97 -7.76
CA ILE A 8 -6.18 2.24 -8.49
C ILE A 8 -6.08 3.49 -7.60
N CYS A 9 -6.24 3.37 -6.28
CA CYS A 9 -6.17 4.49 -5.32
C CYS A 9 -5.09 4.28 -4.25
N ARG A 10 -5.41 3.58 -3.17
CA ARG A 10 -4.56 3.49 -1.96
C ARG A 10 -3.24 2.76 -2.18
N SER A 11 -3.25 1.57 -2.72
CA SER A 11 -2.01 0.79 -2.89
C SER A 11 -1.05 1.40 -3.91
N PRO A 12 -1.48 1.93 -5.07
CA PRO A 12 -0.55 2.63 -5.95
C PRO A 12 -0.06 3.96 -5.35
N MET A 13 -0.90 4.66 -4.59
CA MET A 13 -0.46 5.85 -3.87
C MET A 13 0.65 5.51 -2.86
N ALA A 14 0.49 4.45 -2.08
CA ALA A 14 1.50 3.96 -1.15
C ALA A 14 2.79 3.52 -1.86
N GLU A 15 2.69 2.84 -2.99
CA GLU A 15 3.82 2.45 -3.82
C GLU A 15 4.68 3.66 -4.23
N PHE A 16 4.05 4.68 -4.82
CA PHE A 16 4.78 5.85 -5.31
C PHE A 16 5.31 6.74 -4.19
N VAL A 17 4.56 6.89 -3.08
CA VAL A 17 5.04 7.60 -1.89
C VAL A 17 6.26 6.87 -1.32
N MET A 18 6.20 5.56 -1.15
CA MET A 18 7.32 4.78 -0.59
C MET A 18 8.54 4.80 -1.52
N LYS A 19 8.36 4.71 -2.84
CA LYS A 19 9.44 4.86 -3.82
C LYS A 19 10.14 6.22 -3.69
N SER A 20 9.36 7.30 -3.56
CA SER A 20 9.89 8.65 -3.36
C SER A 20 10.67 8.78 -2.04
N LEU A 21 10.14 8.23 -0.96
CA LEU A 21 10.81 8.24 0.34
C LEU A 21 12.09 7.39 0.33
N ALA A 22 12.05 6.20 -0.26
CA ALA A 22 13.21 5.33 -0.40
C ALA A 22 14.35 6.03 -1.17
N GLN A 23 14.03 6.64 -2.30
CA GLN A 23 15.00 7.40 -3.09
C GLN A 23 15.64 8.54 -2.29
N LYS A 24 14.85 9.31 -1.56
CA LYS A 24 15.33 10.44 -0.73
C LYS A 24 16.26 10.00 0.41
N ASN A 25 16.06 8.78 0.90
CA ASN A 25 16.83 8.23 2.03
C ASN A 25 17.91 7.23 1.59
N GLY A 26 18.14 7.05 0.29
CA GLY A 26 19.15 6.12 -0.23
C GLY A 26 18.83 4.65 0.04
N ALA A 27 17.55 4.30 0.23
CA ALA A 27 17.11 2.93 0.48
C ALA A 27 16.88 2.17 -0.83
N GLU A 28 17.53 1.03 -0.99
CA GLU A 28 17.34 0.14 -2.14
C GLU A 28 16.24 -0.88 -1.84
N LEU A 29 15.01 -0.56 -2.22
CA LEU A 29 13.82 -1.37 -1.95
C LEU A 29 13.10 -1.72 -3.26
N HIS A 30 12.70 -2.99 -3.41
CA HIS A 30 11.79 -3.41 -4.47
C HIS A 30 10.35 -3.19 -4.01
N ILE A 31 9.65 -2.24 -4.64
CA ILE A 31 8.32 -1.78 -4.21
C ILE A 31 7.35 -1.90 -5.38
N GLU A 32 6.26 -2.64 -5.15
CA GLU A 32 5.15 -2.79 -6.10
C GLU A 32 3.81 -2.72 -5.37
N SER A 33 2.73 -2.64 -6.14
CA SER A 33 1.37 -2.71 -5.61
C SER A 33 0.46 -3.62 -6.44
N SER A 34 -0.60 -4.12 -5.79
CA SER A 34 -1.58 -5.00 -6.42
C SER A 34 -2.94 -4.89 -5.72
N ALA A 35 -3.94 -5.59 -6.26
CA ALA A 35 -5.30 -5.63 -5.77
C ALA A 35 -5.67 -6.99 -5.20
N THR A 36 -6.58 -7.03 -4.24
CA THR A 36 -7.24 -8.28 -3.87
C THR A 36 -8.32 -8.68 -4.89
N SER A 37 -8.95 -7.71 -5.57
CA SER A 37 -10.00 -7.94 -6.56
C SER A 37 -9.47 -7.95 -8.00
N ARG A 38 -10.36 -8.29 -8.94
CA ARG A 38 -10.11 -8.24 -10.39
C ARG A 38 -10.85 -7.12 -11.08
N GLU A 39 -11.53 -6.25 -10.34
CA GLU A 39 -12.46 -5.27 -10.87
C GLU A 39 -11.80 -4.22 -11.77
N GLU A 40 -10.55 -3.84 -11.46
CA GLU A 40 -9.83 -2.74 -12.10
C GLU A 40 -8.60 -3.20 -12.90
N ILE A 41 -8.44 -4.48 -13.17
CA ILE A 41 -7.26 -5.02 -13.88
C ILE A 41 -7.00 -4.24 -15.19
N GLY A 42 -5.76 -3.75 -15.34
CA GLY A 42 -5.30 -3.01 -16.52
C GLY A 42 -5.57 -1.50 -16.46
N ASN A 43 -6.39 -1.04 -15.52
CA ASN A 43 -6.68 0.39 -15.37
C ASN A 43 -5.51 1.13 -14.75
N GLY A 44 -5.32 2.39 -15.15
CA GLY A 44 -4.36 3.30 -14.55
C GLY A 44 -4.80 3.78 -13.17
N ILE A 45 -3.94 4.55 -12.52
CA ILE A 45 -4.28 5.17 -11.23
C ILE A 45 -5.50 6.10 -11.40
N TYR A 46 -6.40 6.06 -10.41
CA TYR A 46 -7.58 6.93 -10.39
C TYR A 46 -7.18 8.42 -10.42
N PRO A 47 -7.77 9.25 -11.30
CA PRO A 47 -7.29 10.62 -11.50
C PRO A 47 -7.12 11.47 -10.25
N PRO A 48 -8.05 11.49 -9.27
CA PRO A 48 -7.86 12.22 -8.03
C PRO A 48 -6.64 11.75 -7.23
N ALA A 49 -6.35 10.45 -7.21
CA ALA A 49 -5.15 9.92 -6.55
C ALA A 49 -3.86 10.36 -7.26
N ALA A 50 -3.85 10.32 -8.59
CA ALA A 50 -2.72 10.83 -9.39
C ALA A 50 -2.49 12.33 -9.19
N GLN A 51 -3.58 13.11 -9.07
CA GLN A 51 -3.50 14.55 -8.82
C GLN A 51 -2.87 14.86 -7.47
N ILE A 52 -3.27 14.20 -6.40
CA ILE A 52 -2.66 14.38 -5.06
C ILE A 52 -1.16 14.04 -5.11
N LEU A 53 -0.78 12.92 -5.70
CA LEU A 53 0.65 12.59 -5.85
C LEU A 53 1.41 13.68 -6.60
N SER A 54 0.86 14.18 -7.70
CA SER A 54 1.46 15.26 -8.50
C SER A 54 1.63 16.56 -7.70
N MET A 55 0.66 16.93 -6.87
CA MET A 55 0.73 18.09 -5.98
C MET A 55 1.88 17.99 -4.97
N HIS A 56 2.26 16.77 -4.60
CA HIS A 56 3.42 16.48 -3.74
C HIS A 56 4.71 16.19 -4.53
N GLY A 57 4.73 16.46 -5.82
CA GLY A 57 5.90 16.26 -6.69
C GLY A 57 6.22 14.79 -6.99
N ILE A 58 5.25 13.91 -6.84
CA ILE A 58 5.41 12.46 -7.06
C ILE A 58 4.72 12.07 -8.37
N GLY A 59 5.50 11.58 -9.33
CA GLY A 59 4.98 11.06 -10.60
C GLY A 59 4.40 9.64 -10.42
N SER A 60 3.35 9.34 -11.18
CA SER A 60 2.65 8.05 -11.13
C SER A 60 2.42 7.42 -12.51
N LYS A 61 3.25 7.74 -13.48
CA LYS A 61 3.12 7.23 -14.85
C LYS A 61 3.39 5.73 -14.93
N GLY A 62 2.65 5.06 -15.81
CA GLY A 62 2.88 3.65 -16.16
C GLY A 62 2.23 2.65 -15.22
N HIS A 63 1.57 3.10 -14.14
CA HIS A 63 0.84 2.19 -13.26
C HIS A 63 -0.31 1.50 -14.02
N ARG A 64 -0.44 0.19 -13.83
CA ARG A 64 -1.57 -0.63 -14.29
C ARG A 64 -1.99 -1.56 -13.16
N ALA A 65 -3.27 -1.51 -12.80
CA ALA A 65 -3.82 -2.36 -11.75
C ALA A 65 -3.69 -3.84 -12.12
N ARG A 66 -3.26 -4.64 -11.16
CA ARG A 66 -3.16 -6.11 -11.29
C ARG A 66 -3.61 -6.79 -10.01
N GLN A 67 -4.04 -8.04 -10.12
CA GLN A 67 -4.40 -8.81 -8.94
C GLN A 67 -3.16 -9.39 -8.27
N PHE A 68 -3.18 -9.44 -6.94
CA PHE A 68 -2.21 -10.15 -6.11
C PHE A 68 -2.23 -11.66 -6.41
N THR A 69 -1.06 -12.27 -6.43
CA THR A 69 -0.89 -13.71 -6.69
C THR A 69 -0.17 -14.40 -5.53
N VAL A 70 -0.27 -15.74 -5.49
CA VAL A 70 0.52 -16.54 -4.54
C VAL A 70 2.03 -16.37 -4.77
N ALA A 71 2.45 -16.17 -6.02
CA ALA A 71 3.85 -15.88 -6.35
C ALA A 71 4.31 -14.56 -5.69
N ASP A 72 3.47 -13.53 -5.66
CA ASP A 72 3.78 -12.28 -4.94
C ASP A 72 4.04 -12.54 -3.45
N TYR A 73 3.22 -13.38 -2.81
CA TYR A 73 3.44 -13.73 -1.41
C TYR A 73 4.81 -14.40 -1.20
N ASN A 74 5.23 -15.26 -2.10
CA ASN A 74 6.53 -15.94 -2.01
C ASN A 74 7.71 -15.02 -2.28
N ASP A 75 7.56 -14.09 -3.23
CA ASP A 75 8.66 -13.26 -3.74
C ASP A 75 8.93 -12.01 -2.88
N PHE A 76 7.91 -11.49 -2.19
CA PHE A 76 8.05 -10.29 -1.36
C PHE A 76 8.26 -10.64 0.12
N ASP A 77 9.14 -9.90 0.79
CA ASP A 77 9.40 -10.05 2.22
C ASP A 77 8.24 -9.52 3.09
N MET A 78 7.51 -8.53 2.58
CA MET A 78 6.40 -7.89 3.29
C MET A 78 5.23 -7.62 2.35
N VAL A 79 4.03 -7.87 2.84
CA VAL A 79 2.76 -7.57 2.17
C VAL A 79 1.97 -6.60 3.05
N ILE A 80 1.79 -5.37 2.57
CA ILE A 80 1.21 -4.27 3.35
C ILE A 80 -0.18 -3.96 2.81
N VAL A 81 -1.19 -4.21 3.62
CA VAL A 81 -2.59 -3.92 3.31
C VAL A 81 -3.03 -2.59 3.91
N MET A 82 -4.12 -2.01 3.40
CA MET A 82 -4.61 -0.71 3.83
C MET A 82 -5.62 -0.81 4.97
N GLU A 83 -6.37 -1.92 5.02
CA GLU A 83 -7.44 -2.15 5.99
C GLU A 83 -7.70 -3.64 6.23
N ASP A 84 -8.43 -3.97 7.30
CA ASP A 84 -8.76 -5.36 7.64
C ASP A 84 -9.56 -6.07 6.54
N TYR A 85 -10.40 -5.36 5.79
CA TYR A 85 -11.11 -5.91 4.63
C TYR A 85 -10.15 -6.44 3.57
N ASN A 86 -9.07 -5.71 3.27
CA ASN A 86 -8.02 -6.17 2.35
C ASN A 86 -7.33 -7.42 2.91
N ARG A 87 -7.01 -7.45 4.21
CA ARG A 87 -6.39 -8.61 4.86
C ARG A 87 -7.26 -9.86 4.71
N ARG A 88 -8.56 -9.76 5.01
CA ARG A 88 -9.48 -10.90 4.88
C ARG A 88 -9.57 -11.43 3.45
N ASN A 89 -9.66 -10.54 2.47
CA ASN A 89 -9.69 -10.93 1.05
C ASN A 89 -8.37 -11.51 0.58
N LEU A 90 -7.25 -10.98 1.05
CA LEU A 90 -5.92 -11.52 0.78
C LEU A 90 -5.79 -12.97 1.29
N MET A 91 -6.28 -13.27 2.51
CA MET A 91 -6.26 -14.63 3.04
C MET A 91 -7.03 -15.62 2.18
N ARG A 92 -8.10 -15.19 1.50
CA ARG A 92 -8.82 -16.04 0.54
C ARG A 92 -7.99 -16.39 -0.69
N LEU A 93 -7.04 -15.52 -1.08
CA LEU A 93 -6.15 -15.75 -2.22
C LEU A 93 -4.97 -16.66 -1.87
N ILE A 94 -4.40 -16.50 -0.67
CA ILE A 94 -3.17 -17.21 -0.26
C ILE A 94 -3.41 -18.37 0.69
N GLY A 95 -4.61 -18.49 1.27
CA GLY A 95 -4.97 -19.53 2.24
C GLY A 95 -4.54 -19.21 3.67
N CYS A 96 -3.28 -18.86 3.91
CA CYS A 96 -2.77 -18.44 5.21
C CYS A 96 -1.58 -17.48 5.07
N ASP A 97 -1.35 -16.68 6.10
CA ASP A 97 -0.12 -15.90 6.26
C ASP A 97 0.89 -16.72 7.09
N CYS A 98 1.34 -17.84 6.52
CA CYS A 98 2.18 -18.81 7.23
C CYS A 98 3.58 -18.28 7.59
N GLU A 99 4.04 -17.22 6.92
CA GLU A 99 5.33 -16.59 7.16
C GLU A 99 5.23 -15.25 7.93
N ASN A 100 4.02 -14.89 8.39
CA ASN A 100 3.76 -13.62 9.11
C ASN A 100 4.27 -12.37 8.36
N LYS A 101 4.00 -12.32 7.04
CA LYS A 101 4.43 -11.22 6.16
C LYS A 101 3.37 -10.11 6.01
N VAL A 102 2.13 -10.33 6.45
CA VAL A 102 1.00 -9.43 6.18
C VAL A 102 0.79 -8.45 7.32
N TRP A 103 0.91 -7.16 7.01
CA TRP A 103 0.79 -6.03 7.94
C TRP A 103 -0.21 -5.02 7.42
N LYS A 104 -0.82 -4.22 8.30
CA LYS A 104 -1.49 -2.97 7.89
C LYS A 104 -0.48 -1.83 7.84
N LEU A 105 -0.65 -0.91 6.91
CA LEU A 105 0.30 0.20 6.75
C LEU A 105 0.41 1.05 8.04
N LEU A 106 -0.69 1.29 8.73
CA LEU A 106 -0.69 2.08 9.97
C LEU A 106 -0.19 1.30 11.21
N ASP A 107 0.10 0.00 11.09
CA ASP A 107 0.79 -0.75 12.16
C ASP A 107 2.20 -0.14 12.45
N PHE A 108 2.82 0.49 11.45
CA PHE A 108 4.14 1.10 11.57
C PHE A 108 4.15 2.49 12.19
N VAL A 109 3.00 3.06 12.49
CA VAL A 109 2.85 4.39 13.14
C VAL A 109 2.79 4.25 14.66
N ALA A 110 2.43 3.08 15.19
CA ALA A 110 2.36 2.83 16.62
C ALA A 110 3.76 2.83 17.28
N GLU A 111 3.84 3.22 18.55
CA GLU A 111 5.10 3.18 19.32
C GLU A 111 5.68 1.75 19.43
N GLU A 112 4.80 0.74 19.34
CA GLU A 112 5.19 -0.67 19.24
C GLU A 112 4.65 -1.27 17.91
N PRO A 113 5.49 -1.38 16.86
CA PRO A 113 5.07 -1.82 15.53
C PRO A 113 4.48 -3.24 15.46
N HIS A 114 4.63 -4.04 16.49
CA HIS A 114 4.16 -5.43 16.53
C HIS A 114 2.78 -5.61 17.15
N SER A 115 2.13 -4.54 17.63
CA SER A 115 0.72 -4.63 17.97
C SER A 115 -0.09 -4.63 16.68
N CYS A 116 -0.75 -5.71 16.33
CA CYS A 116 -1.62 -5.85 15.15
C CYS A 116 -2.87 -4.94 15.20
N ASN A 117 -2.78 -3.79 15.83
CA ASN A 117 -3.88 -2.87 16.13
C ASN A 117 -3.78 -1.53 15.39
N GLY A 118 -2.99 -1.44 14.32
CA GLY A 118 -2.96 -0.26 13.47
C GLY A 118 -4.35 0.06 12.93
N ALA A 119 -4.67 1.35 12.83
CA ALA A 119 -5.92 1.82 12.25
C ALA A 119 -6.00 1.44 10.76
N ASP A 120 -7.20 1.42 10.23
CA ASP A 120 -7.44 1.26 8.80
C ASP A 120 -7.23 2.60 8.07
N ILE A 121 -6.66 2.54 6.88
CA ILE A 121 -6.72 3.64 5.92
C ILE A 121 -8.04 3.51 5.17
N SER A 122 -8.97 4.41 5.46
CA SER A 122 -10.30 4.41 4.85
C SER A 122 -10.23 4.59 3.33
N ASP A 123 -11.20 3.98 2.63
CA ASP A 123 -11.25 4.03 1.18
C ASP A 123 -11.76 5.38 0.69
N PRO A 124 -10.92 6.20 0.00
CA PRO A 124 -11.31 7.53 -0.48
C PRO A 124 -12.35 7.46 -1.60
N TRP A 125 -12.54 6.31 -2.22
CA TRP A 125 -13.61 6.07 -3.18
C TRP A 125 -14.99 6.35 -2.58
N TYR A 126 -15.19 6.04 -1.28
CA TYR A 126 -16.47 6.22 -0.60
C TYR A 126 -16.65 7.60 0.04
N HIS A 127 -15.60 8.21 0.62
CA HIS A 127 -15.71 9.51 1.32
C HIS A 127 -15.16 10.70 0.52
N GLY A 128 -14.40 10.48 -0.56
CA GLY A 128 -13.89 11.52 -1.44
C GLY A 128 -12.73 12.36 -0.90
N ASP A 129 -12.23 12.08 0.31
CA ASP A 129 -11.14 12.84 0.94
C ASP A 129 -9.77 12.21 0.61
N PHE A 130 -9.24 12.53 -0.57
CA PHE A 130 -7.93 12.05 -1.02
C PHE A 130 -6.77 12.69 -0.29
N ASP A 131 -6.90 13.91 0.22
CA ASP A 131 -5.87 14.59 1.01
C ASP A 131 -5.62 13.82 2.31
N LYS A 132 -6.67 13.51 3.05
CA LYS A 132 -6.58 12.70 4.26
C LYS A 132 -5.95 11.31 3.99
N THR A 133 -6.38 10.65 2.94
CA THR A 133 -5.83 9.35 2.55
C THR A 133 -4.33 9.45 2.24
N TYR A 134 -3.91 10.49 1.54
CA TYR A 134 -2.50 10.75 1.27
C TYR A 134 -1.70 10.95 2.57
N GLU A 135 -2.19 11.77 3.49
CA GLU A 135 -1.52 12.04 4.77
C GLU A 135 -1.35 10.76 5.60
N GLU A 136 -2.38 9.93 5.69
CA GLU A 136 -2.34 8.63 6.38
C GLU A 136 -1.33 7.68 5.72
N ILE A 137 -1.31 7.61 4.39
CA ILE A 137 -0.38 6.79 3.62
C ILE A 137 1.06 7.27 3.81
N GLU A 138 1.30 8.58 3.72
CA GLU A 138 2.63 9.15 3.91
C GLU A 138 3.16 8.87 5.32
N LEU A 139 2.30 9.03 6.33
CA LEU A 139 2.64 8.73 7.72
C LEU A 139 3.02 7.25 7.89
N GLY A 140 2.21 6.35 7.36
CA GLY A 140 2.48 4.90 7.40
C GLY A 140 3.75 4.52 6.65
N CYS A 141 4.00 5.09 5.47
CA CYS A 141 5.22 4.86 4.70
C CYS A 141 6.49 5.35 5.42
N LYS A 142 6.42 6.50 6.08
CA LYS A 142 7.52 7.00 6.94
C LYS A 142 7.81 6.05 8.11
N GLY A 143 6.76 5.56 8.76
CA GLY A 143 6.90 4.55 9.83
C GLY A 143 7.51 3.25 9.32
N LEU A 144 7.04 2.74 8.19
CA LEU A 144 7.59 1.55 7.55
C LEU A 144 9.06 1.73 7.17
N LEU A 145 9.43 2.87 6.60
CA LEU A 145 10.83 3.15 6.24
C LEU A 145 11.73 3.13 7.47
N LYS A 146 11.29 3.76 8.56
CA LYS A 146 11.99 3.74 9.86
C LYS A 146 12.10 2.31 10.41
N TYR A 147 11.04 1.51 10.32
CA TYR A 147 11.05 0.09 10.73
C TYR A 147 12.08 -0.72 9.95
N LEU A 148 12.27 -0.40 8.66
CA LEU A 148 13.28 -1.03 7.81
C LEU A 148 14.72 -0.51 8.06
N GLY A 149 14.90 0.46 8.94
CA GLY A 149 16.23 0.94 9.34
C GLY A 149 16.79 2.12 8.53
N TYR A 150 15.92 2.87 7.86
CA TYR A 150 16.28 4.05 7.05
C TYR A 150 15.75 5.36 7.62
#